data_00dbceb1f44a47f1514ff307eb10eba5
#
_entry.id   00dbceb1f44a47f1514ff307eb10eba5
#
_cell.length_a   1.000
_cell.length_b   1.000
_cell.length_c   1.000
_cell.angle_alpha   90.00
_cell.angle_beta   90.00
_cell.angle_gamma   90.00
#
_symmetry.space_group_name_H-M   'P 1'
#
loop_
_entity.id
_entity.type
_entity.pdbx_description
1 polymer ?
#
loop_
_entity_poly.entity_id
_entity_poly.type
_entity_poly.pdbx_seq_one_letter_code
_entity_poly.pdbx_strand_id
1 'polypeptide(L)'
;MVVLKGRVALVTGASRGIGRAVAISLAEAGAAVAVNYVTKSAEAKAVVAAIHKQGGRAIEVGADVSKAAAVKGMVTGIERELGPIDVLINNAGIALNRSIDDLTEEDFDITMAVNLKSVFLCTQAVLPGMRRRRWGRIVNISSGAARGAGGVGPHYNASKAGLEGLTRGYAARVVKDGITVNAVAPSLIQTDMVGAVAASPSRIPLGRFGTPEECAQVVLMLIGTEYMTGQTVALSGGLSFL
;
A
#
# COMPACT_ATOMS: atom_id res chain seq x y z
N MET A 1 8.34 2.48 -19.60
CA MET A 1 7.10 2.30 -18.83
C MET A 1 6.98 0.83 -18.45
N VAL A 2 6.65 0.48 -17.23
CA VAL A 2 6.44 -0.92 -16.82
C VAL A 2 5.24 -1.49 -17.58
N VAL A 3 5.33 -2.74 -18.06
CA VAL A 3 4.22 -3.45 -18.72
C VAL A 3 3.81 -4.63 -17.85
N LEU A 4 2.56 -4.63 -17.41
CA LEU A 4 2.00 -5.64 -16.50
C LEU A 4 0.91 -6.51 -17.17
N LYS A 5 0.91 -6.56 -18.50
CA LYS A 5 -0.06 -7.40 -19.26
C LYS A 5 0.03 -8.86 -18.82
N GLY A 6 -1.10 -9.43 -18.45
CA GLY A 6 -1.20 -10.80 -17.96
C GLY A 6 -0.83 -10.98 -16.48
N ARG A 7 -0.52 -9.90 -15.75
CA ARG A 7 -0.28 -9.93 -14.29
C ARG A 7 -1.53 -9.59 -13.51
N VAL A 8 -1.62 -10.12 -12.29
CA VAL A 8 -2.69 -9.83 -11.34
C VAL A 8 -2.13 -9.03 -10.17
N ALA A 9 -2.77 -7.91 -9.86
CA ALA A 9 -2.41 -7.04 -8.75
C ALA A 9 -3.50 -7.01 -7.68
N LEU A 10 -3.11 -7.14 -6.41
CA LEU A 10 -3.95 -6.85 -5.25
C LEU A 10 -3.51 -5.53 -4.63
N VAL A 11 -4.44 -4.58 -4.51
CA VAL A 11 -4.21 -3.31 -3.81
C VAL A 11 -5.11 -3.24 -2.59
N THR A 12 -4.54 -3.25 -1.38
CA THR A 12 -5.32 -3.17 -0.14
C THR A 12 -5.71 -1.72 0.17
N GLY A 13 -6.94 -1.50 0.68
CA GLY A 13 -7.44 -0.15 0.97
C GLY A 13 -7.52 0.74 -0.27
N ALA A 14 -7.97 0.18 -1.42
CA ALA A 14 -7.88 0.83 -2.73
C ALA A 14 -9.13 1.62 -3.15
N SER A 15 -10.10 1.81 -2.26
CA SER A 15 -11.33 2.54 -2.56
C SER A 15 -11.14 4.06 -2.76
N ARG A 16 -10.05 4.64 -2.23
CA ARG A 16 -9.75 6.09 -2.29
C ARG A 16 -8.25 6.37 -2.16
N GLY A 17 -7.89 7.66 -2.27
CA GLY A 17 -6.54 8.17 -2.01
C GLY A 17 -5.45 7.49 -2.82
N ILE A 18 -4.31 7.20 -2.18
CA ILE A 18 -3.15 6.56 -2.80
C ILE A 18 -3.51 5.20 -3.38
N GLY A 19 -4.26 4.37 -2.65
CA GLY A 19 -4.64 3.04 -3.12
C GLY A 19 -5.46 3.06 -4.40
N ARG A 20 -6.40 4.02 -4.53
CA ARG A 20 -7.17 4.24 -5.76
C ARG A 20 -6.26 4.61 -6.94
N ALA A 21 -5.38 5.59 -6.76
CA ALA A 21 -4.46 6.03 -7.82
C ALA A 21 -3.55 4.89 -8.27
N VAL A 22 -3.00 4.12 -7.32
CA VAL A 22 -2.18 2.95 -7.60
C VAL A 22 -2.98 1.88 -8.36
N ALA A 23 -4.22 1.58 -7.96
CA ALA A 23 -5.06 0.59 -8.64
C ALA A 23 -5.33 0.97 -10.10
N ILE A 24 -5.66 2.24 -10.37
CA ILE A 24 -5.88 2.75 -11.73
C ILE A 24 -4.58 2.67 -12.54
N SER A 25 -3.45 3.14 -12.01
CA SER A 25 -2.17 3.13 -12.73
C SER A 25 -1.66 1.71 -13.02
N LEU A 26 -1.92 0.72 -12.13
CA LEU A 26 -1.61 -0.68 -12.39
C LEU A 26 -2.47 -1.26 -13.53
N ALA A 27 -3.74 -0.88 -13.59
CA ALA A 27 -4.63 -1.29 -14.68
C ALA A 27 -4.21 -0.65 -16.03
N GLU A 28 -3.82 0.62 -16.03
CA GLU A 28 -3.26 1.32 -17.21
C GLU A 28 -1.96 0.66 -17.69
N ALA A 29 -1.16 0.10 -16.77
CA ALA A 29 0.01 -0.70 -17.11
C ALA A 29 -0.33 -2.13 -17.61
N GLY A 30 -1.62 -2.51 -17.64
CA GLY A 30 -2.13 -3.77 -18.19
C GLY A 30 -2.39 -4.88 -17.18
N ALA A 31 -2.29 -4.61 -15.87
CA ALA A 31 -2.63 -5.60 -14.83
C ALA A 31 -4.15 -5.79 -14.70
N ALA A 32 -4.57 -7.00 -14.35
CA ALA A 32 -5.89 -7.22 -13.75
C ALA A 32 -5.81 -6.87 -12.25
N VAL A 33 -6.74 -6.03 -11.74
CA VAL A 33 -6.60 -5.42 -10.42
C VAL A 33 -7.72 -5.84 -9.47
N ALA A 34 -7.36 -6.35 -8.31
CA ALA A 34 -8.27 -6.54 -7.18
C ALA A 34 -8.22 -5.30 -6.27
N VAL A 35 -9.33 -4.58 -6.20
CA VAL A 35 -9.54 -3.37 -5.42
C VAL A 35 -10.12 -3.77 -4.06
N ASN A 36 -9.27 -3.88 -3.04
CA ASN A 36 -9.74 -4.25 -1.70
C ASN A 36 -10.25 -3.03 -0.92
N TYR A 37 -11.31 -3.26 -0.16
CA TYR A 37 -11.91 -2.30 0.77
C TYR A 37 -12.45 -3.02 2.02
N VAL A 38 -12.78 -2.25 3.07
CA VAL A 38 -13.47 -2.75 4.27
C VAL A 38 -14.91 -2.24 4.32
N THR A 39 -15.11 -0.93 4.34
CA THR A 39 -16.43 -0.28 4.51
C THR A 39 -16.91 0.50 3.29
N LYS A 40 -16.01 0.92 2.42
CA LYS A 40 -16.25 1.84 1.31
C LYS A 40 -16.55 1.10 -0.01
N SER A 41 -17.65 0.32 -0.02
CA SER A 41 -18.02 -0.51 -1.18
C SER A 41 -18.38 0.32 -2.42
N ALA A 42 -19.14 1.41 -2.25
CA ALA A 42 -19.55 2.25 -3.36
C ALA A 42 -18.34 2.91 -4.05
N GLU A 43 -17.38 3.40 -3.26
CA GLU A 43 -16.14 3.98 -3.77
C GLU A 43 -15.26 2.93 -4.47
N ALA A 44 -15.17 1.71 -3.93
CA ALA A 44 -14.43 0.61 -4.57
C ALA A 44 -15.06 0.23 -5.92
N LYS A 45 -16.39 0.15 -6.00
CA LYS A 45 -17.13 -0.07 -7.27
C LYS A 45 -16.87 1.06 -8.27
N ALA A 46 -16.79 2.31 -7.82
CA ALA A 46 -16.47 3.43 -8.71
C ALA A 46 -15.04 3.33 -9.27
N VAL A 47 -14.07 2.84 -8.49
CA VAL A 47 -12.70 2.56 -8.98
C VAL A 47 -12.71 1.46 -10.03
N VAL A 48 -13.41 0.36 -9.78
CA VAL A 48 -13.55 -0.75 -10.74
C VAL A 48 -14.20 -0.27 -12.03
N ALA A 49 -15.29 0.51 -11.94
CA ALA A 49 -15.97 1.08 -13.11
C ALA A 49 -15.04 2.01 -13.92
N ALA A 50 -14.21 2.81 -13.24
CA ALA A 50 -13.23 3.67 -13.91
C ALA A 50 -12.18 2.85 -14.69
N ILE A 51 -11.69 1.76 -14.10
CA ILE A 51 -10.75 0.83 -14.75
C ILE A 51 -11.42 0.16 -15.97
N HIS A 52 -12.64 -0.31 -15.82
CA HIS A 52 -13.38 -0.94 -16.94
C HIS A 52 -13.64 0.05 -18.09
N LYS A 53 -13.95 1.31 -17.79
CA LYS A 53 -14.15 2.36 -18.80
C LYS A 53 -12.90 2.60 -19.66
N GLN A 54 -11.72 2.34 -19.11
CA GLN A 54 -10.43 2.44 -19.80
C GLN A 54 -10.03 1.11 -20.49
N GLY A 55 -10.92 0.11 -20.52
CA GLY A 55 -10.66 -1.21 -21.11
C GLY A 55 -9.81 -2.15 -20.21
N GLY A 56 -9.55 -1.77 -18.97
CA GLY A 56 -8.85 -2.60 -17.99
C GLY A 56 -9.76 -3.66 -17.36
N ARG A 57 -9.17 -4.60 -16.63
CA ARG A 57 -9.86 -5.67 -15.89
C ARG A 57 -9.69 -5.44 -14.40
N ALA A 58 -10.78 -5.37 -13.65
CA ALA A 58 -10.74 -5.22 -12.19
C ALA A 58 -11.95 -5.86 -11.51
N ILE A 59 -11.78 -6.18 -10.22
CA ILE A 59 -12.86 -6.61 -9.31
C ILE A 59 -12.73 -5.85 -7.99
N GLU A 60 -13.86 -5.61 -7.33
CA GLU A 60 -13.86 -5.17 -5.93
C GLU A 60 -13.90 -6.35 -4.97
N VAL A 61 -13.17 -6.27 -3.85
CA VAL A 61 -13.13 -7.33 -2.84
C VAL A 61 -13.21 -6.75 -1.43
N GLY A 62 -14.34 -7.02 -0.75
CA GLY A 62 -14.55 -6.64 0.64
C GLY A 62 -13.83 -7.59 1.60
N ALA A 63 -12.82 -7.10 2.35
CA ALA A 63 -12.13 -7.88 3.37
C ALA A 63 -11.40 -6.98 4.37
N ASP A 64 -11.50 -7.30 5.65
CA ASP A 64 -10.66 -6.69 6.70
C ASP A 64 -9.30 -7.37 6.73
N VAL A 65 -8.29 -6.68 6.20
CA VAL A 65 -6.92 -7.20 6.09
C VAL A 65 -6.20 -7.38 7.44
N SER A 66 -6.76 -6.87 8.54
CA SER A 66 -6.25 -7.12 9.90
C SER A 66 -6.59 -8.52 10.41
N LYS A 67 -7.48 -9.26 9.72
CA LYS A 67 -8.01 -10.57 10.10
C LYS A 67 -7.51 -11.68 9.17
N ALA A 68 -6.76 -12.64 9.71
CA ALA A 68 -6.14 -13.72 8.94
C ALA A 68 -7.13 -14.52 8.07
N ALA A 69 -8.30 -14.87 8.63
CA ALA A 69 -9.32 -15.62 7.90
C ALA A 69 -9.88 -14.82 6.70
N ALA A 70 -10.11 -13.50 6.88
CA ALA A 70 -10.57 -12.62 5.82
C ALA A 70 -9.52 -12.49 4.70
N VAL A 71 -8.24 -12.33 5.05
CA VAL A 71 -7.14 -12.29 4.08
C VAL A 71 -7.06 -13.58 3.27
N LYS A 72 -7.14 -14.76 3.93
CA LYS A 72 -7.12 -16.05 3.24
C LYS A 72 -8.29 -16.17 2.25
N GLY A 73 -9.50 -15.83 2.68
CA GLY A 73 -10.69 -15.86 1.80
C GLY A 73 -10.56 -14.90 0.63
N MET A 74 -10.09 -13.68 0.88
CA MET A 74 -9.83 -12.67 -0.14
C MET A 74 -8.84 -13.16 -1.21
N VAL A 75 -7.68 -13.66 -0.82
CA VAL A 75 -6.66 -14.16 -1.75
C VAL A 75 -7.19 -15.32 -2.57
N THR A 76 -7.84 -16.31 -1.94
CA THR A 76 -8.46 -17.44 -2.65
C THR A 76 -9.53 -16.98 -3.67
N GLY A 77 -10.36 -16.01 -3.30
CA GLY A 77 -11.37 -15.44 -4.20
C GLY A 77 -10.75 -14.75 -5.41
N ILE A 78 -9.74 -13.92 -5.17
CA ILE A 78 -9.01 -13.21 -6.23
C ILE A 78 -8.33 -14.19 -7.19
N GLU A 79 -7.62 -15.19 -6.65
CA GLU A 79 -6.91 -16.18 -7.48
C GLU A 79 -7.86 -17.00 -8.34
N ARG A 80 -9.07 -17.28 -7.86
CA ARG A 80 -10.12 -17.98 -8.64
C ARG A 80 -10.65 -17.12 -9.79
N GLU A 81 -10.79 -15.81 -9.59
CA GLU A 81 -11.47 -14.92 -10.53
C GLU A 81 -10.51 -14.23 -11.51
N LEU A 82 -9.37 -13.75 -11.03
CA LEU A 82 -8.39 -13.02 -11.83
C LEU A 82 -7.16 -13.86 -12.21
N GLY A 83 -6.88 -14.90 -11.45
CA GLY A 83 -5.65 -15.67 -11.53
C GLY A 83 -4.66 -15.35 -10.39
N PRO A 84 -3.51 -16.01 -10.37
CA PRO A 84 -2.55 -15.91 -9.27
C PRO A 84 -1.99 -14.51 -9.10
N ILE A 85 -1.94 -14.02 -7.85
CA ILE A 85 -1.49 -12.67 -7.52
C ILE A 85 0.02 -12.55 -7.73
N ASP A 86 0.42 -11.65 -8.63
CA ASP A 86 1.80 -11.35 -8.96
C ASP A 86 2.33 -10.08 -8.28
N VAL A 87 1.44 -9.10 -8.09
CA VAL A 87 1.78 -7.81 -7.47
C VAL A 87 0.91 -7.61 -6.24
N LEU A 88 1.54 -7.30 -5.10
CA LEU A 88 0.85 -6.93 -3.86
C LEU A 88 1.22 -5.51 -3.46
N ILE A 89 0.21 -4.66 -3.31
CA ILE A 89 0.36 -3.32 -2.74
C ILE A 89 -0.31 -3.28 -1.37
N ASN A 90 0.50 -3.28 -0.33
CA ASN A 90 0.06 -3.11 1.04
C ASN A 90 -0.13 -1.61 1.31
N ASN A 91 -1.32 -1.10 1.01
CA ASN A 91 -1.67 0.30 1.18
C ASN A 91 -2.68 0.53 2.32
N ALA A 92 -3.48 -0.46 2.71
CA ALA A 92 -4.43 -0.30 3.81
C ALA A 92 -3.75 0.26 5.07
N GLY A 93 -4.36 1.28 5.66
CA GLY A 93 -3.82 1.91 6.85
C GLY A 93 -4.80 2.91 7.45
N ILE A 94 -4.66 3.14 8.74
CA ILE A 94 -5.39 4.14 9.53
C ILE A 94 -4.41 5.10 10.19
N ALA A 95 -4.88 6.31 10.46
CA ALA A 95 -4.19 7.34 11.21
C ALA A 95 -5.14 7.89 12.28
N LEU A 96 -5.09 7.31 13.46
CA LEU A 96 -5.87 7.77 14.62
C LEU A 96 -5.10 8.92 15.28
N ASN A 97 -5.55 10.15 15.03
CA ASN A 97 -4.92 11.31 15.64
C ASN A 97 -5.35 11.40 17.11
N ARG A 98 -4.39 11.24 18.01
CA ARG A 98 -4.57 11.34 19.48
C ARG A 98 -3.51 12.25 20.07
N SER A 99 -3.88 12.97 21.15
CA SER A 99 -2.88 13.55 22.01
C SER A 99 -2.09 12.43 22.72
N ILE A 100 -0.93 12.75 23.27
CA ILE A 100 -0.14 11.75 24.00
C ILE A 100 -0.86 11.27 25.26
N ASP A 101 -1.66 12.15 25.85
CA ASP A 101 -2.38 11.88 27.10
C ASP A 101 -3.66 11.07 26.86
N ASP A 102 -4.27 11.14 25.66
CA ASP A 102 -5.49 10.43 25.29
C ASP A 102 -5.23 9.11 24.53
N LEU A 103 -3.97 8.79 24.24
CA LEU A 103 -3.61 7.58 23.51
C LEU A 103 -3.82 6.34 24.38
N THR A 104 -4.69 5.42 23.90
CA THR A 104 -5.05 4.19 24.62
C THR A 104 -4.31 2.96 24.07
N GLU A 105 -4.32 1.86 24.85
CA GLU A 105 -3.87 0.54 24.41
C GLU A 105 -4.66 0.08 23.19
N GLU A 106 -5.99 0.31 23.17
CA GLU A 106 -6.84 -0.05 22.04
C GLU A 106 -6.46 0.71 20.75
N ASP A 107 -6.17 2.01 20.84
CA ASP A 107 -5.67 2.81 19.69
C ASP A 107 -4.34 2.25 19.16
N PHE A 108 -3.46 1.83 20.06
CA PHE A 108 -2.19 1.19 19.70
C PHE A 108 -2.45 -0.14 18.99
N ASP A 109 -3.24 -1.03 19.58
CA ASP A 109 -3.49 -2.37 19.06
C ASP A 109 -4.18 -2.36 17.70
N ILE A 110 -5.21 -1.54 17.52
CA ILE A 110 -5.89 -1.42 16.23
C ILE A 110 -4.97 -0.84 15.16
N THR A 111 -4.12 0.13 15.52
CA THR A 111 -3.14 0.71 14.60
C THR A 111 -2.11 -0.33 14.17
N MET A 112 -1.57 -1.10 15.10
CA MET A 112 -0.63 -2.19 14.79
C MET A 112 -1.30 -3.29 13.96
N ALA A 113 -2.54 -3.65 14.27
CA ALA A 113 -3.29 -4.67 13.53
C ALA A 113 -3.53 -4.26 12.07
N VAL A 114 -3.93 -3.00 11.84
CA VAL A 114 -4.27 -2.52 10.49
C VAL A 114 -3.02 -2.12 9.71
N ASN A 115 -2.06 -1.40 10.31
CA ASN A 115 -0.94 -0.82 9.57
C ASN A 115 0.27 -1.77 9.41
N LEU A 116 0.44 -2.73 10.31
CA LEU A 116 1.61 -3.60 10.34
C LEU A 116 1.26 -5.08 10.19
N LYS A 117 0.39 -5.62 11.06
CA LYS A 117 0.01 -7.04 10.99
C LYS A 117 -0.66 -7.39 9.67
N SER A 118 -1.47 -6.51 9.10
CA SER A 118 -2.10 -6.72 7.79
C SER A 118 -1.07 -6.95 6.69
N VAL A 119 0.03 -6.18 6.69
CA VAL A 119 1.14 -6.33 5.74
C VAL A 119 1.76 -7.72 5.83
N PHE A 120 2.00 -8.19 7.05
CA PHE A 120 2.45 -9.56 7.28
C PHE A 120 1.45 -10.58 6.74
N LEU A 121 0.16 -10.46 7.09
CA LEU A 121 -0.87 -11.42 6.70
C LEU A 121 -1.04 -11.49 5.17
N CYS A 122 -1.14 -10.36 4.50
CA CYS A 122 -1.30 -10.30 3.04
C CYS A 122 -0.05 -10.85 2.35
N THR A 123 1.15 -10.47 2.81
CA THR A 123 2.41 -10.98 2.25
C THR A 123 2.51 -12.49 2.39
N GLN A 124 2.24 -13.04 3.58
CA GLN A 124 2.28 -14.50 3.80
C GLN A 124 1.28 -15.25 2.93
N ALA A 125 0.11 -14.66 2.67
CA ALA A 125 -0.93 -15.30 1.87
C ALA A 125 -0.56 -15.42 0.38
N VAL A 126 0.13 -14.42 -0.20
CA VAL A 126 0.50 -14.42 -1.64
C VAL A 126 1.86 -15.05 -1.90
N LEU A 127 2.75 -15.05 -0.92
CA LEU A 127 4.15 -15.46 -1.08
C LEU A 127 4.34 -16.89 -1.61
N PRO A 128 3.59 -17.93 -1.18
CA PRO A 128 3.72 -19.27 -1.73
C PRO A 128 3.47 -19.32 -3.24
N GLY A 129 2.48 -18.59 -3.73
CA GLY A 129 2.18 -18.46 -5.15
C GLY A 129 3.30 -17.78 -5.93
N MET A 130 3.80 -16.66 -5.44
CA MET A 130 4.91 -15.93 -6.04
C MET A 130 6.18 -16.78 -6.12
N ARG A 131 6.51 -17.53 -5.05
CA ARG A 131 7.66 -18.45 -5.01
C ARG A 131 7.57 -19.53 -6.08
N ARG A 132 6.42 -20.19 -6.22
CA ARG A 132 6.24 -21.23 -7.25
C ARG A 132 6.47 -20.71 -8.67
N ARG A 133 6.07 -19.46 -8.93
CA ARG A 133 6.26 -18.81 -10.23
C ARG A 133 7.61 -18.12 -10.38
N ARG A 134 8.41 -18.05 -9.31
CA ARG A 134 9.69 -17.36 -9.24
C ARG A 134 9.59 -15.91 -9.71
N TRP A 135 8.49 -15.28 -9.41
CA TRP A 135 8.22 -13.87 -9.72
C TRP A 135 7.20 -13.28 -8.76
N GLY A 136 7.50 -12.11 -8.24
CA GLY A 136 6.60 -11.32 -7.40
C GLY A 136 7.11 -9.91 -7.16
N ARG A 137 6.17 -8.97 -6.99
CA ARG A 137 6.46 -7.57 -6.65
C ARG A 137 5.60 -7.16 -5.48
N ILE A 138 6.22 -6.81 -4.37
CA ILE A 138 5.53 -6.36 -3.16
C ILE A 138 5.98 -4.93 -2.89
N VAL A 139 5.01 -4.01 -2.81
CA VAL A 139 5.26 -2.61 -2.44
C VAL A 139 4.40 -2.25 -1.23
N ASN A 140 5.06 -1.78 -0.20
CA ASN A 140 4.43 -1.36 1.06
C ASN A 140 4.32 0.16 1.12
N ILE A 141 3.15 0.70 1.46
CA ILE A 141 2.97 2.14 1.66
C ILE A 141 3.28 2.48 3.12
N SER A 142 4.50 2.95 3.33
CA SER A 142 5.00 3.47 4.60
C SER A 142 4.52 4.91 4.84
N SER A 143 5.32 5.71 5.49
CA SER A 143 5.09 7.14 5.74
C SER A 143 6.41 7.81 6.10
N GLY A 144 6.55 9.11 5.84
CA GLY A 144 7.62 9.92 6.42
C GLY A 144 7.67 9.84 7.95
N ALA A 145 6.55 9.53 8.61
CA ALA A 145 6.46 9.31 10.04
C ALA A 145 7.23 8.08 10.55
N ALA A 146 7.62 7.15 9.66
CA ALA A 146 8.44 5.98 10.04
C ALA A 146 9.83 6.38 10.56
N ARG A 147 10.34 7.54 10.13
CA ARG A 147 11.69 8.03 10.43
C ARG A 147 11.71 9.42 11.07
N GLY A 148 10.57 10.13 11.04
CA GLY A 148 10.36 11.41 11.71
C GLY A 148 9.28 11.31 12.77
N ALA A 149 9.05 12.39 13.51
CA ALA A 149 8.02 12.42 14.57
C ALA A 149 6.60 12.31 13.99
N GLY A 150 6.35 12.87 12.79
CA GLY A 150 5.00 12.93 12.22
C GLY A 150 4.02 13.75 13.05
N GLY A 151 2.74 13.75 12.67
CA GLY A 151 1.69 14.52 13.37
C GLY A 151 0.53 13.66 13.88
N VAL A 152 0.64 12.32 13.80
CA VAL A 152 -0.44 11.40 14.17
C VAL A 152 -0.28 10.88 15.60
N GLY A 153 0.92 10.39 15.94
CA GLY A 153 1.23 9.86 17.26
C GLY A 153 2.22 8.69 17.22
N PRO A 154 2.78 8.30 18.39
CA PRO A 154 3.85 7.30 18.47
C PRO A 154 3.43 5.90 18.01
N HIS A 155 2.17 5.50 18.20
CA HIS A 155 1.60 4.25 17.69
C HIS A 155 1.66 4.16 16.15
N TYR A 156 1.34 5.26 15.46
CA TYR A 156 1.45 5.35 14.01
C TYR A 156 2.90 5.26 13.55
N ASN A 157 3.80 6.04 14.21
CA ASN A 157 5.23 6.00 13.92
C ASN A 157 5.79 4.58 14.08
N ALA A 158 5.48 3.90 15.19
CA ALA A 158 5.90 2.53 15.46
C ALA A 158 5.41 1.57 14.37
N SER A 159 4.13 1.69 13.95
CA SER A 159 3.55 0.83 12.91
C SER A 159 4.25 1.01 11.56
N LYS A 160 4.57 2.25 11.17
CA LYS A 160 5.22 2.55 9.89
C LYS A 160 6.72 2.23 9.90
N ALA A 161 7.40 2.43 11.03
CA ALA A 161 8.79 2.00 11.21
C ALA A 161 8.91 0.47 11.18
N GLY A 162 8.00 -0.25 11.85
CA GLY A 162 7.90 -1.71 11.79
C GLY A 162 7.65 -2.24 10.38
N LEU A 163 6.81 -1.54 9.59
CA LEU A 163 6.55 -1.88 8.19
C LEU A 163 7.84 -1.81 7.34
N GLU A 164 8.70 -0.80 7.54
CA GLU A 164 9.99 -0.73 6.86
C GLU A 164 10.94 -1.87 7.32
N GLY A 165 10.86 -2.26 8.59
CA GLY A 165 11.55 -3.44 9.11
C GLY A 165 11.08 -4.73 8.41
N LEU A 166 9.76 -4.92 8.25
CA LEU A 166 9.20 -6.05 7.49
C LEU A 166 9.66 -6.02 6.03
N THR A 167 9.68 -4.85 5.39
CA THR A 167 10.14 -4.68 4.01
C THR A 167 11.55 -5.24 3.83
N ARG A 168 12.51 -4.83 4.65
CA ARG A 168 13.89 -5.33 4.62
C ARG A 168 13.96 -6.83 4.96
N GLY A 169 13.21 -7.25 5.97
CA GLY A 169 13.19 -8.63 6.44
C GLY A 169 12.70 -9.61 5.37
N TYR A 170 11.64 -9.27 4.65
CA TYR A 170 11.15 -10.07 3.53
C TYR A 170 12.12 -10.01 2.34
N ALA A 171 12.54 -8.82 1.92
CA ALA A 171 13.42 -8.62 0.78
C ALA A 171 14.66 -9.54 0.85
N ALA A 172 15.35 -9.53 1.98
CA ALA A 172 16.54 -10.34 2.19
C ALA A 172 16.29 -11.87 2.05
N ARG A 173 15.06 -12.32 2.35
CA ARG A 173 14.71 -13.75 2.40
C ARG A 173 14.08 -14.29 1.12
N VAL A 174 13.54 -13.41 0.25
CA VAL A 174 12.79 -13.86 -0.93
C VAL A 174 13.41 -13.42 -2.25
N VAL A 175 14.51 -12.64 -2.23
CA VAL A 175 15.17 -12.16 -3.45
C VAL A 175 15.63 -13.30 -4.35
N LYS A 176 16.13 -14.39 -3.79
CA LYS A 176 16.53 -15.59 -4.55
C LYS A 176 15.35 -16.32 -5.21
N ASP A 177 14.13 -16.03 -4.77
CA ASP A 177 12.90 -16.56 -5.34
C ASP A 177 12.37 -15.68 -6.51
N GLY A 178 13.11 -14.66 -6.94
CA GLY A 178 12.70 -13.71 -7.99
C GLY A 178 11.67 -12.68 -7.52
N ILE A 179 11.57 -12.46 -6.21
CA ILE A 179 10.59 -11.56 -5.58
C ILE A 179 11.31 -10.33 -5.04
N THR A 180 10.82 -9.14 -5.38
CA THR A 180 11.27 -7.89 -4.77
C THR A 180 10.26 -7.36 -3.76
N VAL A 181 10.75 -6.77 -2.68
CA VAL A 181 9.92 -6.15 -1.64
C VAL A 181 10.49 -4.77 -1.32
N ASN A 182 9.73 -3.73 -1.60
CA ASN A 182 10.14 -2.34 -1.38
C ASN A 182 9.04 -1.56 -0.65
N ALA A 183 9.34 -0.34 -0.24
CA ALA A 183 8.38 0.59 0.34
C ALA A 183 8.45 1.97 -0.31
N VAL A 184 7.31 2.65 -0.32
CA VAL A 184 7.21 4.09 -0.56
C VAL A 184 6.88 4.75 0.77
N ALA A 185 7.57 5.81 1.13
CA ALA A 185 7.32 6.61 2.34
C ALA A 185 6.82 8.01 1.97
N PRO A 186 5.51 8.16 1.68
CA PRO A 186 4.92 9.46 1.43
C PRO A 186 4.91 10.31 2.69
N SER A 187 5.08 11.62 2.52
CA SER A 187 4.80 12.60 3.59
C SER A 187 3.38 13.16 3.44
N LEU A 188 3.23 14.43 3.14
CA LEU A 188 1.93 15.09 3.05
C LEU A 188 1.36 14.97 1.62
N ILE A 189 0.49 13.99 1.41
CA ILE A 189 -0.19 13.71 0.14
C ILE A 189 -1.65 14.16 0.23
N GLN A 190 -2.15 14.83 -0.78
CA GLN A 190 -3.54 15.34 -0.86
C GLN A 190 -4.55 14.17 -0.86
N THR A 191 -5.00 13.80 0.34
CA THR A 191 -5.97 12.74 0.60
C THR A 191 -6.86 13.13 1.77
N ASP A 192 -7.96 12.43 2.00
CA ASP A 192 -8.83 12.66 3.17
C ASP A 192 -8.06 12.53 4.49
N MET A 193 -7.02 11.69 4.53
CA MET A 193 -6.19 11.49 5.72
C MET A 193 -5.42 12.75 6.10
N VAL A 194 -4.93 13.53 5.12
CA VAL A 194 -4.23 14.81 5.37
C VAL A 194 -5.20 15.90 5.78
N GLY A 195 -6.45 15.87 5.31
CA GLY A 195 -7.49 16.78 5.78
C GLY A 195 -7.81 16.65 7.27
N ALA A 196 -7.51 15.50 7.87
CA ALA A 196 -7.68 15.26 9.31
C ALA A 196 -6.48 15.73 10.16
N VAL A 197 -5.36 16.09 9.53
CA VAL A 197 -4.18 16.64 10.19
C VAL A 197 -4.06 18.11 9.80
N ALA A 198 -3.88 19.00 10.76
CA ALA A 198 -3.71 20.45 10.51
C ALA A 198 -2.38 20.73 9.78
N ALA A 199 -2.30 20.30 8.53
CA ALA A 199 -1.11 20.44 7.69
C ALA A 199 -1.29 21.63 6.74
N SER A 200 -0.24 22.46 6.61
CA SER A 200 -0.19 23.55 5.63
C SER A 200 0.82 23.25 4.53
N PRO A 201 0.49 23.53 3.25
CA PRO A 201 1.45 23.45 2.15
C PRO A 201 2.72 24.27 2.38
N SER A 202 2.62 25.38 3.11
CA SER A 202 3.75 26.26 3.43
C SER A 202 4.85 25.59 4.27
N ARG A 203 4.55 24.47 4.93
CA ARG A 203 5.54 23.67 5.65
C ARG A 203 6.37 22.75 4.75
N ILE A 204 5.94 22.57 3.50
CA ILE A 204 6.61 21.71 2.53
C ILE A 204 7.56 22.60 1.71
N PRO A 205 8.86 22.31 1.62
CA PRO A 205 9.80 23.13 0.83
C PRO A 205 9.37 23.29 -0.63
N LEU A 206 8.74 22.28 -1.24
CA LEU A 206 8.19 22.35 -2.61
C LEU A 206 6.92 23.24 -2.70
N GLY A 207 6.38 23.74 -1.60
CA GLY A 207 5.24 24.68 -1.54
C GLY A 207 3.87 24.08 -1.81
N ARG A 208 3.75 22.75 -1.99
CA ARG A 208 2.48 22.06 -2.26
C ARG A 208 2.43 20.68 -1.64
N PHE A 209 1.24 20.15 -1.47
CA PHE A 209 1.08 18.72 -1.19
C PHE A 209 1.51 17.87 -2.40
N GLY A 210 2.03 16.67 -2.14
CA GLY A 210 2.14 15.64 -3.15
C GLY A 210 0.76 15.11 -3.56
N THR A 211 0.68 14.43 -4.70
CA THR A 211 -0.57 13.83 -5.18
C THR A 211 -0.57 12.31 -5.04
N PRO A 212 -1.74 11.66 -4.98
CA PRO A 212 -1.84 10.21 -5.04
C PRO A 212 -1.18 9.61 -6.31
N GLU A 213 -1.25 10.33 -7.43
CA GLU A 213 -0.68 9.93 -8.72
C GLU A 213 0.85 9.94 -8.68
N GLU A 214 1.48 10.90 -7.99
CA GLU A 214 2.94 10.90 -7.76
C GLU A 214 3.36 9.67 -6.93
N CYS A 215 2.56 9.26 -5.95
CA CYS A 215 2.80 8.00 -5.22
C CYS A 215 2.69 6.78 -6.15
N ALA A 216 1.68 6.74 -7.03
CA ALA A 216 1.47 5.66 -7.98
C ALA A 216 2.64 5.54 -8.98
N GLN A 217 3.21 6.66 -9.43
CA GLN A 217 4.39 6.67 -10.29
C GLN A 217 5.59 6.00 -9.61
N VAL A 218 5.84 6.31 -8.33
CA VAL A 218 6.92 5.68 -7.55
C VAL A 218 6.66 4.18 -7.36
N VAL A 219 5.41 3.78 -7.11
CA VAL A 219 5.03 2.36 -7.02
C VAL A 219 5.32 1.63 -8.34
N LEU A 220 4.94 2.19 -9.49
CA LEU A 220 5.22 1.61 -10.79
C LEU A 220 6.72 1.52 -11.08
N MET A 221 7.49 2.53 -10.70
CA MET A 221 8.96 2.52 -10.80
C MET A 221 9.56 1.37 -10.00
N LEU A 222 9.12 1.17 -8.75
CA LEU A 222 9.59 0.07 -7.89
C LEU A 222 9.23 -1.31 -8.44
N ILE A 223 8.05 -1.46 -9.05
CA ILE A 223 7.62 -2.72 -9.68
C ILE A 223 8.47 -3.02 -10.91
N GLY A 224 8.80 -2.01 -11.71
CA GLY A 224 9.56 -2.15 -12.96
C GLY A 224 11.07 -2.26 -12.78
N THR A 225 11.61 -1.93 -11.59
CA THR A 225 13.06 -1.93 -11.35
C THR A 225 13.48 -3.20 -10.62
N GLU A 226 13.87 -4.23 -11.38
CA GLU A 226 14.17 -5.57 -10.84
C GLU A 226 15.38 -5.61 -9.90
N TYR A 227 16.34 -4.70 -10.07
CA TYR A 227 17.54 -4.64 -9.23
C TYR A 227 17.32 -3.89 -7.90
N MET A 228 16.08 -3.47 -7.62
CA MET A 228 15.73 -2.75 -6.41
C MET A 228 14.89 -3.63 -5.46
N THR A 229 15.45 -3.96 -4.31
CA THR A 229 14.73 -4.68 -3.24
C THR A 229 15.23 -4.24 -1.86
N GLY A 230 14.36 -4.28 -0.85
CA GLY A 230 14.64 -3.86 0.52
C GLY A 230 14.71 -2.35 0.72
N GLN A 231 14.37 -1.55 -0.31
CA GLN A 231 14.48 -0.10 -0.28
C GLN A 231 13.19 0.57 0.18
N THR A 232 13.35 1.71 0.83
CA THR A 232 12.26 2.65 1.10
C THR A 232 12.55 3.95 0.37
N VAL A 233 11.66 4.33 -0.56
CA VAL A 233 11.76 5.57 -1.33
C VAL A 233 10.91 6.64 -0.67
N ALA A 234 11.54 7.73 -0.22
CA ALA A 234 10.84 8.87 0.36
C ALA A 234 10.21 9.73 -0.75
N LEU A 235 8.96 10.15 -0.53
CA LEU A 235 8.23 11.09 -1.38
C LEU A 235 7.72 12.23 -0.50
N SER A 236 8.54 13.29 -0.33
CA SER A 236 8.36 14.23 0.77
C SER A 236 8.28 15.71 0.39
N GLY A 237 8.51 16.08 -0.88
CA GLY A 237 8.58 17.48 -1.30
C GLY A 237 9.69 18.29 -0.59
N GLY A 238 10.75 17.59 -0.13
CA GLY A 238 11.87 18.21 0.58
C GLY A 238 11.72 18.23 2.11
N LEU A 239 10.66 17.64 2.69
CA LEU A 239 10.50 17.55 4.16
C LEU A 239 11.48 16.58 4.83
N SER A 240 12.05 15.65 4.08
CA SER A 240 12.93 14.61 4.61
C SER A 240 13.98 14.24 3.56
N PHE A 241 15.22 14.12 4.00
CA PHE A 241 16.36 13.64 3.22
C PHE A 241 16.87 12.37 3.91
N LEU A 242 16.67 11.21 3.28
CA LEU A 242 16.95 9.88 3.85
C LEU A 242 18.04 9.17 3.07
#